data_6f75a2b0a89c4b740ea147255b3e5e3f
#
_entry.id   6f75a2b0a89c4b740ea147255b3e5e3f
#
_cell.length_a   1.000
_cell.length_b   1.000
_cell.length_c   1.000
_cell.angle_alpha   90.00
_cell.angle_beta   90.00
_cell.angle_gamma   90.00
#
_symmetry.space_group_name_H-M   'P 1'
#
loop_
_entity.id
_entity.type
_entity.pdbx_description
1 polymer ?
#
loop_
_entity_poly.entity_id
_entity_poly.type
_entity_poly.pdbx_seq_one_letter_code
_entity_poly.pdbx_strand_id
1 'polypeptide(L)'
;RGVEVNYTGIDINPELIKHAKIKFPGVDFRVLDIQNENPGQFDYIVSTSCFNLKLLSQNNYDFIGELLKKCFSHANKGVAIDFMTSYVDFKGNAEEAFYYEPEKVLTIAKSITKCVNLRHDYPLFEFCIYLYPDFKSWAKK
;
A
#
# COMPACT_ATOMS: atom_id res chain seq x y z
N ARG A 1 -22.61 -10.62 -2.10
CA ARG A 1 -23.20 -9.76 -1.06
C ARG A 1 -22.48 -8.43 -1.12
N GLY A 2 -23.19 -7.35 -1.52
CA GLY A 2 -22.64 -5.99 -1.52
C GLY A 2 -22.36 -5.54 -0.09
N VAL A 3 -21.12 -5.11 0.16
CA VAL A 3 -20.77 -4.41 1.39
C VAL A 3 -20.77 -2.94 1.04
N GLU A 4 -21.50 -2.14 1.79
CA GLU A 4 -21.44 -0.69 1.66
C GLU A 4 -20.10 -0.19 2.21
N VAL A 5 -19.34 0.51 1.36
CA VAL A 5 -18.00 1.01 1.71
C VAL A 5 -17.99 2.52 1.52
N ASN A 6 -17.60 3.23 2.56
CA ASN A 6 -17.27 4.64 2.45
C ASN A 6 -15.82 4.75 1.93
N TYR A 7 -15.68 5.15 0.65
CA TYR A 7 -14.40 5.12 -0.06
C TYR A 7 -13.84 6.54 -0.26
N THR A 8 -12.57 6.71 0.04
CA THR A 8 -11.79 7.90 -0.30
C THR A 8 -10.59 7.48 -1.14
N GLY A 9 -10.43 8.05 -2.33
CA GLY A 9 -9.27 7.85 -3.19
C GLY A 9 -8.27 9.00 -3.03
N ILE A 10 -6.99 8.68 -2.89
CA ILE A 10 -5.92 9.68 -2.83
C ILE A 10 -4.83 9.39 -3.84
N ASP A 11 -4.27 10.42 -4.42
CA ASP A 11 -3.09 10.35 -5.29
C ASP A 11 -2.34 11.69 -5.22
N ILE A 12 -1.02 11.67 -5.42
CA ILE A 12 -0.21 12.89 -5.52
C ILE A 12 -0.39 13.59 -6.86
N ASN A 13 -0.87 12.88 -7.89
CA ASN A 13 -1.04 13.40 -9.23
C ASN A 13 -2.43 14.06 -9.40
N PRO A 14 -2.51 15.39 -9.55
CA PRO A 14 -3.78 16.10 -9.68
C PRO A 14 -4.57 15.73 -10.94
N GLU A 15 -3.90 15.35 -12.04
CA GLU A 15 -4.60 14.95 -13.26
C GLU A 15 -5.29 13.59 -13.10
N LEU A 16 -4.68 12.63 -12.39
CA LEU A 16 -5.34 11.36 -12.07
C LEU A 16 -6.57 11.60 -11.19
N ILE A 17 -6.47 12.44 -10.18
CA ILE A 17 -7.60 12.80 -9.31
C ILE A 17 -8.71 13.50 -10.11
N LYS A 18 -8.37 14.40 -11.01
CA LYS A 18 -9.34 15.07 -11.89
C LYS A 18 -10.10 14.06 -12.76
N HIS A 19 -9.39 13.12 -13.39
CA HIS A 19 -10.02 12.06 -14.18
C HIS A 19 -10.92 11.14 -13.32
N ALA A 20 -10.46 10.78 -12.12
CA ALA A 20 -11.23 9.96 -11.19
C ALA A 20 -12.56 10.65 -10.80
N LYS A 21 -12.53 11.94 -10.48
CA LYS A 21 -13.74 12.73 -10.16
C LYS A 21 -14.75 12.80 -11.31
N ILE A 22 -14.26 12.89 -12.55
CA ILE A 22 -15.12 12.88 -13.73
C ILE A 22 -15.76 11.50 -13.93
N LYS A 23 -14.97 10.43 -13.76
CA LYS A 23 -15.42 9.06 -13.99
C LYS A 23 -16.36 8.54 -12.91
N PHE A 24 -16.16 8.98 -11.68
CA PHE A 24 -16.91 8.53 -10.50
C PHE A 24 -17.45 9.73 -9.70
N PRO A 25 -18.46 10.44 -10.21
CA PRO A 25 -19.01 11.59 -9.52
C PRO A 25 -19.66 11.17 -8.20
N GLY A 26 -19.38 11.92 -7.14
CA GLY A 26 -19.90 11.63 -5.79
C GLY A 26 -18.96 10.81 -4.92
N VAL A 27 -17.86 10.28 -5.46
CA VAL A 27 -16.80 9.64 -4.67
C VAL A 27 -15.81 10.71 -4.19
N ASP A 28 -15.34 10.59 -2.96
CA ASP A 28 -14.34 11.50 -2.39
C ASP A 28 -12.95 11.16 -2.96
N PHE A 29 -12.43 12.06 -3.80
CA PHE A 29 -11.06 11.97 -4.33
C PHE A 29 -10.26 13.21 -3.95
N ARG A 30 -9.04 13.02 -3.44
CA ARG A 30 -8.18 14.10 -2.95
C ARG A 30 -6.78 14.01 -3.56
N VAL A 31 -6.25 15.16 -3.97
CA VAL A 31 -4.80 15.28 -4.22
C VAL A 31 -4.13 15.35 -2.86
N LEU A 32 -3.30 14.36 -2.52
CA LEU A 32 -2.68 14.27 -1.21
C LEU A 32 -1.42 13.40 -1.26
N ASP A 33 -0.35 13.89 -0.67
CA ASP A 33 0.86 13.12 -0.39
C ASP A 33 0.75 12.48 1.01
N ILE A 34 0.46 11.18 1.04
CA ILE A 34 0.28 10.45 2.30
C ILE A 34 1.54 10.45 3.18
N GLN A 35 2.73 10.67 2.61
CA GLN A 35 3.96 10.75 3.41
C GLN A 35 4.06 12.05 4.20
N ASN A 36 3.66 13.15 3.61
CA ASN A 36 3.85 14.49 4.17
C ASN A 36 2.58 15.10 4.76
N GLU A 37 1.40 14.60 4.35
CA GLU A 37 0.11 15.14 4.75
C GLU A 37 -0.67 14.14 5.63
N ASN A 38 -1.70 14.64 6.30
CA ASN A 38 -2.59 13.84 7.13
C ASN A 38 -3.84 13.42 6.31
N PRO A 39 -3.98 12.15 5.92
CA PRO A 39 -5.14 11.68 5.16
C PRO A 39 -6.43 11.56 6.01
N GLY A 40 -6.32 11.59 7.33
CA GLY A 40 -7.37 11.23 8.28
C GLY A 40 -7.23 9.80 8.79
N GLN A 41 -8.28 9.26 9.41
CA GLN A 41 -8.34 7.89 9.91
C GLN A 41 -9.31 7.06 9.08
N PHE A 42 -8.90 5.84 8.74
CA PHE A 42 -9.67 4.89 7.94
C PHE A 42 -9.73 3.54 8.62
N ASP A 43 -10.72 2.73 8.31
CA ASP A 43 -10.73 1.32 8.75
C ASP A 43 -9.64 0.53 8.05
N TYR A 44 -9.53 0.70 6.74
CA TYR A 44 -8.53 0.03 5.91
C TYR A 44 -7.87 1.03 4.95
N ILE A 45 -6.58 0.83 4.71
CA ILE A 45 -5.84 1.51 3.65
C ILE A 45 -5.34 0.45 2.67
N VAL A 46 -5.65 0.67 1.39
CA VAL A 46 -5.27 -0.25 0.30
C VAL A 46 -4.54 0.53 -0.77
N SER A 47 -3.42 -0.01 -1.25
CA SER A 47 -2.71 0.52 -2.41
C SER A 47 -2.35 -0.61 -3.36
N THR A 48 -2.55 -0.37 -4.66
CA THR A 48 -2.23 -1.33 -5.71
C THR A 48 -1.36 -0.68 -6.77
N SER A 49 -0.26 -1.35 -7.14
CA SER A 49 0.67 -0.98 -8.21
C SER A 49 1.29 0.43 -8.13
N CYS A 50 1.27 1.06 -6.94
CA CYS A 50 1.72 2.45 -6.78
C CYS A 50 3.22 2.61 -6.52
N PHE A 51 3.90 1.58 -5.96
CA PHE A 51 5.24 1.73 -5.41
C PHE A 51 6.30 0.93 -6.17
N ASN A 52 6.01 0.56 -7.40
CA ASN A 52 6.86 -0.30 -8.23
C ASN A 52 7.85 0.48 -9.12
N LEU A 53 8.01 1.79 -8.91
CA LEU A 53 9.01 2.59 -9.59
C LEU A 53 10.33 2.60 -8.82
N LYS A 54 11.43 2.57 -9.56
CA LYS A 54 12.77 2.74 -9.00
C LYS A 54 12.99 4.20 -8.61
N LEU A 55 13.24 4.43 -7.34
CA LEU A 55 13.52 5.77 -6.83
C LEU A 55 14.98 6.13 -7.08
N LEU A 56 15.22 7.33 -7.63
CA LEU A 56 16.56 7.81 -7.94
C LEU A 56 17.20 8.57 -6.77
N SER A 57 16.39 9.14 -5.89
CA SER A 57 16.83 10.02 -4.81
C SER A 57 16.98 9.32 -3.44
N GLN A 58 16.47 8.10 -3.31
CA GLN A 58 16.47 7.37 -2.04
C GLN A 58 16.34 5.86 -2.26
N ASN A 59 16.61 5.08 -1.23
CA ASN A 59 16.44 3.63 -1.26
C ASN A 59 14.95 3.24 -1.23
N ASN A 60 14.52 2.38 -2.13
CA ASN A 60 13.13 1.92 -2.20
C ASN A 60 12.65 1.23 -0.91
N TYR A 61 13.50 0.46 -0.22
CA TYR A 61 13.11 -0.20 1.03
C TYR A 61 12.94 0.77 2.19
N ASP A 62 13.78 1.80 2.28
CA ASP A 62 13.64 2.86 3.29
C ASP A 62 12.33 3.63 3.05
N PHE A 63 12.07 3.99 1.79
CA PHE A 63 10.84 4.67 1.37
C PHE A 63 9.59 3.87 1.78
N ILE A 64 9.50 2.58 1.42
CA ILE A 64 8.32 1.79 1.76
C ILE A 64 8.22 1.52 3.27
N GLY A 65 9.33 1.50 3.98
CA GLY A 65 9.34 1.38 5.44
C GLY A 65 8.62 2.54 6.11
N GLU A 66 8.93 3.77 5.71
CA GLU A 66 8.24 4.96 6.21
C GLU A 66 6.78 5.04 5.74
N LEU A 67 6.52 4.68 4.48
CA LEU A 67 5.16 4.63 3.93
C LEU A 67 4.29 3.63 4.68
N LEU A 68 4.75 2.40 4.90
CA LEU A 68 4.01 1.37 5.64
C LEU A 68 3.71 1.81 7.07
N LYS A 69 4.67 2.43 7.78
CA LYS A 69 4.44 3.01 9.11
C LYS A 69 3.36 4.08 9.07
N LYS A 70 3.42 4.99 8.09
CA LYS A 70 2.46 6.07 7.92
C LYS A 70 1.07 5.51 7.63
N CYS A 71 0.92 4.63 6.64
CA CYS A 71 -0.36 3.97 6.34
C CYS A 71 -0.90 3.24 7.57
N PHE A 72 -0.06 2.50 8.28
CA PHE A 72 -0.48 1.75 9.45
C PHE A 72 -0.96 2.65 10.60
N SER A 73 -0.34 3.82 10.79
CA SER A 73 -0.77 4.79 11.81
C SER A 73 -2.13 5.44 11.51
N HIS A 74 -2.58 5.41 10.26
CA HIS A 74 -3.86 5.94 9.80
C HIS A 74 -4.93 4.86 9.54
N ALA A 75 -4.62 3.57 9.77
CA ALA A 75 -5.52 2.46 9.56
C ALA A 75 -5.97 1.84 10.91
N ASN A 76 -7.29 1.80 11.17
CA ASN A 76 -7.84 1.24 12.40
C ASN A 76 -7.87 -0.31 12.40
N LYS A 77 -8.01 -0.94 11.21
CA LYS A 77 -8.22 -2.39 11.07
C LYS A 77 -7.15 -3.07 10.22
N GLY A 78 -6.58 -2.39 9.24
CA GLY A 78 -5.52 -2.99 8.44
C GLY A 78 -5.06 -2.20 7.24
N VAL A 79 -3.88 -2.59 6.75
CA VAL A 79 -3.26 -2.06 5.54
C VAL A 79 -3.01 -3.21 4.58
N ALA A 80 -3.24 -3.01 3.28
CA ALA A 80 -2.91 -3.96 2.21
C ALA A 80 -2.20 -3.23 1.08
N ILE A 81 -0.96 -3.64 0.77
CA ILE A 81 -0.16 -3.02 -0.30
C ILE A 81 0.49 -4.13 -1.13
N ASP A 82 0.40 -4.03 -2.45
CA ASP A 82 1.09 -4.93 -3.35
C ASP A 82 2.40 -4.34 -3.88
N PHE A 83 3.28 -5.24 -4.28
CA PHE A 83 4.61 -4.94 -4.82
C PHE A 83 4.97 -5.93 -5.92
N MET A 84 5.68 -5.46 -6.95
CA MET A 84 6.29 -6.35 -7.93
C MET A 84 7.37 -7.22 -7.25
N THR A 85 7.28 -8.53 -7.47
CA THR A 85 8.23 -9.49 -6.86
C THR A 85 9.53 -9.59 -7.62
N SER A 86 10.65 -9.79 -6.91
CA SER A 86 11.94 -10.15 -7.53
C SER A 86 11.99 -11.58 -8.06
N TYR A 87 11.00 -12.42 -7.73
CA TYR A 87 10.87 -13.78 -8.25
C TYR A 87 10.16 -13.77 -9.62
N VAL A 88 10.90 -13.38 -10.65
CA VAL A 88 10.42 -13.32 -12.04
C VAL A 88 11.29 -14.16 -12.96
N ASP A 89 10.67 -14.76 -13.96
CA ASP A 89 11.35 -15.61 -14.96
C ASP A 89 11.91 -14.82 -16.14
N PHE A 90 11.74 -13.52 -16.16
CA PHE A 90 12.19 -12.62 -17.22
C PHE A 90 12.97 -11.45 -16.63
N LYS A 91 13.89 -10.90 -17.46
CA LYS A 91 14.49 -9.59 -17.16
C LYS A 91 13.54 -8.52 -17.67
N GLY A 92 12.69 -7.99 -16.81
CA GLY A 92 11.89 -6.81 -17.12
C GLY A 92 12.78 -5.59 -17.40
N ASN A 93 12.19 -4.51 -17.88
CA ASN A 93 12.90 -3.24 -18.04
C ASN A 93 13.25 -2.68 -16.64
N ALA A 94 14.39 -3.16 -16.10
CA ALA A 94 14.85 -2.84 -14.73
C ALA A 94 15.36 -1.39 -14.58
N GLU A 95 15.28 -0.57 -15.64
CA GLU A 95 15.71 0.83 -15.56
C GLU A 95 14.69 1.68 -14.80
N GLU A 96 13.40 1.39 -14.94
CA GLU A 96 12.32 2.19 -14.34
C GLU A 96 11.58 1.43 -13.24
N ALA A 97 11.46 0.10 -13.32
CA ALA A 97 10.75 -0.72 -12.36
C ALA A 97 11.65 -1.20 -11.22
N PHE A 98 11.10 -1.25 -10.02
CA PHE A 98 11.74 -1.84 -8.86
C PHE A 98 11.02 -3.11 -8.43
N TYR A 99 11.76 -4.22 -8.40
CA TYR A 99 11.27 -5.53 -7.98
C TYR A 99 11.71 -5.79 -6.55
N TYR A 100 10.75 -5.96 -5.67
CA TYR A 100 10.99 -6.15 -4.24
C TYR A 100 11.24 -7.62 -3.90
N GLU A 101 12.17 -7.86 -2.97
CA GLU A 101 12.32 -9.16 -2.31
C GLU A 101 11.23 -9.30 -1.24
N PRO A 102 10.29 -10.26 -1.35
CA PRO A 102 9.20 -10.42 -0.40
C PRO A 102 9.67 -10.57 1.06
N GLU A 103 10.79 -11.21 1.28
CA GLU A 103 11.40 -11.45 2.59
C GLU A 103 11.83 -10.14 3.26
N LYS A 104 12.39 -9.20 2.48
CA LYS A 104 12.79 -7.88 2.99
C LYS A 104 11.58 -7.05 3.35
N VAL A 105 10.54 -7.05 2.50
CA VAL A 105 9.28 -6.35 2.78
C VAL A 105 8.58 -6.94 4.00
N LEU A 106 8.57 -8.28 4.14
CA LEU A 106 8.05 -8.96 5.31
C LEU A 106 8.79 -8.55 6.59
N THR A 107 10.12 -8.44 6.53
CA THR A 107 10.95 -8.00 7.66
C THR A 107 10.60 -6.57 8.08
N ILE A 108 10.45 -5.66 7.12
CA ILE A 108 10.03 -4.28 7.36
C ILE A 108 8.63 -4.25 7.99
N ALA A 109 7.66 -4.99 7.44
CA ALA A 109 6.30 -5.04 7.96
C ALA A 109 6.25 -5.58 9.40
N LYS A 110 7.05 -6.61 9.72
CA LYS A 110 7.15 -7.16 11.09
C LYS A 110 7.83 -6.23 12.09
N SER A 111 8.58 -5.24 11.65
CA SER A 111 9.07 -4.19 12.55
C SER A 111 7.98 -3.20 12.99
N ILE A 112 6.87 -3.15 12.24
CA ILE A 112 5.72 -2.26 12.50
C ILE A 112 4.67 -2.97 13.36
N THR A 113 4.32 -4.21 13.01
CA THR A 113 3.35 -5.03 13.72
C THR A 113 3.73 -6.51 13.69
N LYS A 114 3.32 -7.28 14.70
CA LYS A 114 3.50 -8.74 14.72
C LYS A 114 2.49 -9.47 13.84
N CYS A 115 1.35 -8.83 13.55
CA CYS A 115 0.23 -9.42 12.81
C CYS A 115 0.36 -9.09 11.32
N VAL A 116 1.16 -9.86 10.61
CA VAL A 116 1.45 -9.69 9.19
C VAL A 116 1.08 -10.95 8.43
N ASN A 117 0.43 -10.78 7.27
CA ASN A 117 0.27 -11.82 6.26
C ASN A 117 0.93 -11.37 4.96
N LEU A 118 1.64 -12.27 4.30
CA LEU A 118 2.19 -12.07 2.96
C LEU A 118 1.56 -13.11 2.04
N ARG A 119 0.96 -12.64 0.95
CA ARG A 119 0.41 -13.50 -0.10
C ARG A 119 1.20 -13.37 -1.38
N HIS A 120 1.72 -14.50 -1.86
CA HIS A 120 2.49 -14.62 -3.10
C HIS A 120 2.08 -15.92 -3.82
N ASP A 121 0.78 -16.26 -3.77
CA ASP A 121 0.20 -17.52 -4.23
C ASP A 121 -0.77 -17.35 -5.40
N TYR A 122 -0.73 -16.23 -6.11
CA TYR A 122 -1.57 -15.95 -7.26
C TYR A 122 -0.71 -15.70 -8.53
N PRO A 123 -1.27 -15.93 -9.73
CA PRO A 123 -0.51 -15.97 -10.99
C PRO A 123 -0.18 -14.58 -11.54
N LEU A 124 0.39 -13.71 -10.72
CA LEU A 124 0.91 -12.40 -11.09
C LEU A 124 2.34 -12.27 -10.56
N PHE A 125 3.16 -11.46 -11.21
CA PHE A 125 4.51 -11.16 -10.73
C PHE A 125 4.51 -10.12 -9.62
N GLU A 126 3.62 -10.31 -8.66
CA GLU A 126 3.36 -9.42 -7.53
C GLU A 126 3.12 -10.25 -6.27
N PHE A 127 3.34 -9.63 -5.13
CA PHE A 127 2.89 -10.14 -3.84
C PHE A 127 2.22 -9.02 -3.05
N CYS A 128 1.33 -9.40 -2.15
CA CYS A 128 0.64 -8.44 -1.28
C CYS A 128 1.06 -8.64 0.17
N ILE A 129 1.35 -7.54 0.87
CA ILE A 129 1.60 -7.52 2.32
C ILE A 129 0.39 -6.94 3.04
N TYR A 130 -0.05 -7.62 4.09
CA TYR A 130 -1.17 -7.20 4.93
C TYR A 130 -0.66 -6.97 6.35
N LEU A 131 -0.91 -5.79 6.89
CA LEU A 131 -0.58 -5.41 8.26
C LEU A 131 -1.88 -5.23 9.04
N TYR A 132 -1.95 -5.84 10.22
CA TYR A 132 -3.10 -5.74 11.11
C TYR A 132 -2.68 -5.22 12.48
N PRO A 133 -3.55 -4.50 13.23
CA PRO A 133 -3.31 -4.18 14.62
C PRO A 133 -3.13 -5.46 15.45
N ASP A 134 -2.39 -5.38 16.56
CA ASP A 134 -2.13 -6.52 17.42
C ASP A 134 -3.45 -7.09 17.99
N PHE A 135 -3.55 -8.41 18.14
CA PHE A 135 -4.75 -9.14 18.60
C PHE A 135 -5.34 -8.63 19.92
N LYS A 136 -4.56 -7.94 20.74
CA LYS A 136 -5.06 -7.32 21.97
C LYS A 136 -6.19 -6.31 21.76
N SER A 137 -6.27 -5.72 20.58
CA SER A 137 -7.37 -4.81 20.20
C SER A 137 -8.66 -5.55 19.84
N TRP A 138 -8.58 -6.83 19.49
CA TRP A 138 -9.71 -7.69 19.10
C TRP A 138 -10.30 -8.43 20.30
N ALA A 139 -9.50 -8.69 21.34
CA ALA A 139 -9.92 -9.40 22.56
C ALA A 139 -10.70 -8.51 23.56
N LYS A 140 -10.88 -7.23 23.26
CA LYS A 140 -11.59 -6.26 24.13
C LYS A 140 -13.00 -5.92 23.65
N LYS A 141 -13.61 -6.80 22.82
CA LYS A 141 -15.02 -6.65 22.46
C LYS A 141 -15.84 -7.79 23.03
#